data_622c27324b8cad6d90fe988169c96cf0
#
_entry.id   622c27324b8cad6d90fe988169c96cf0
#
_cell.length_a   1.000
_cell.length_b   1.000
_cell.length_c   1.000
_cell.angle_alpha   90.00
_cell.angle_beta   90.00
_cell.angle_gamma   90.00
#
_symmetry.space_group_name_H-M   'P 1'
#
loop_
_entity.id
_entity.type
_entity.pdbx_description
1 polymer ?
#
loop_
_entity_poly.entity_id
_entity_poly.type
_entity_poly.pdbx_seq_one_letter_code
_entity_poly.pdbx_strand_id
1 'polypeptide(L)'
;MTKLTQRLAASLEAAARLLRRYGDDEVKVLVLGGVRSGKSRHAERLMARHPEVVYVAPGPVPSGDDPEWAARIALHQARRPANWRTVETGDLATTVRKASRPLLIDCLGTWVTRVLGDVGAWEAKQGWELRLDERMEEFLDAWRDAHVPIVAVTNEVGMGVVPATASGRLFRDVLGALNDRVAAQADSVQLVVAGRVLHLGERALL
;
A
#
# COMPACT_ATOMS: atom_id res chain seq x y z
N MET A 1 26.99 8.18 36.24
CA MET A 1 26.93 8.49 34.78
C MET A 1 26.64 9.97 34.59
N THR A 2 27.49 10.67 33.88
CA THR A 2 27.34 12.11 33.66
C THR A 2 26.19 12.40 32.66
N LYS A 3 25.55 13.59 32.76
CA LYS A 3 24.52 14.04 31.83
C LYS A 3 24.97 13.96 30.34
N LEU A 4 26.28 14.04 30.12
CA LEU A 4 26.87 13.92 28.77
C LEU A 4 26.83 12.49 28.25
N THR A 5 27.11 11.49 29.07
CA THR A 5 27.01 10.06 28.68
C THR A 5 25.58 9.64 28.42
N GLN A 6 24.59 10.18 29.13
CA GLN A 6 23.17 9.94 28.87
C GLN A 6 22.72 10.55 27.55
N ARG A 7 23.17 11.77 27.20
CA ARG A 7 22.86 12.40 25.91
C ARG A 7 23.50 11.68 24.73
N LEU A 8 24.75 11.22 24.88
CA LEU A 8 25.42 10.41 23.85
C LEU A 8 24.75 9.05 23.66
N ALA A 9 24.35 8.39 24.72
CA ALA A 9 23.60 7.13 24.64
C ALA A 9 22.26 7.33 23.92
N ALA A 10 21.50 8.36 24.28
CA ALA A 10 20.22 8.69 23.61
C ALA A 10 20.41 9.04 22.12
N SER A 11 21.49 9.76 21.77
CA SER A 11 21.81 10.07 20.37
C SER A 11 22.23 8.84 19.58
N LEU A 12 22.99 7.92 20.19
CA LEU A 12 23.38 6.64 19.58
C LEU A 12 22.18 5.70 19.41
N GLU A 13 21.29 5.66 20.38
CA GLU A 13 20.02 4.91 20.25
C GLU A 13 19.10 5.49 19.19
N ALA A 14 19.01 6.82 19.08
CA ALA A 14 18.26 7.49 18.02
C ALA A 14 18.88 7.23 16.63
N ALA A 15 20.20 7.30 16.51
CA ALA A 15 20.92 6.95 15.28
C ALA A 15 20.79 5.47 14.94
N ALA A 16 20.86 4.57 15.92
CA ALA A 16 20.66 3.13 15.71
C ALA A 16 19.20 2.80 15.34
N ARG A 17 18.22 3.54 15.88
CA ARG A 17 16.80 3.45 15.43
C ARG A 17 16.65 3.98 14.01
N LEU A 18 17.33 5.07 13.65
CA LEU A 18 17.32 5.62 12.29
C LEU A 18 17.95 4.63 11.30
N LEU A 19 19.09 4.04 11.65
CA LEU A 19 19.78 3.04 10.83
C LEU A 19 18.97 1.74 10.72
N ARG A 20 18.27 1.31 11.78
CA ARG A 20 17.32 0.19 11.71
C ARG A 20 16.07 0.51 10.89
N ARG A 21 15.64 1.78 10.84
CA ARG A 21 14.54 2.23 9.95
C ARG A 21 14.93 2.26 8.47
N TYR A 22 16.21 2.30 8.16
CA TYR A 22 16.77 2.26 6.79
C TYR A 22 17.51 0.95 6.49
N GLY A 23 17.48 -0.02 7.42
CA GLY A 23 18.13 -1.32 7.27
C GLY A 23 17.42 -2.22 6.27
N ASP A 24 18.17 -3.15 5.70
CA ASP A 24 17.73 -4.13 4.69
C ASP A 24 16.65 -5.12 5.15
N ASP A 25 16.14 -4.99 6.39
CA ASP A 25 15.25 -5.94 7.05
C ASP A 25 13.74 -5.59 6.93
N GLU A 26 13.37 -4.45 6.34
CA GLU A 26 11.95 -4.13 6.13
C GLU A 26 11.38 -5.00 5.01
N VAL A 27 10.64 -6.04 5.38
CA VAL A 27 10.01 -6.96 4.42
C VAL A 27 8.68 -6.39 3.92
N LYS A 28 7.91 -5.72 4.81
CA LYS A 28 6.57 -5.19 4.50
C LYS A 28 6.49 -3.69 4.76
N VAL A 29 6.31 -2.91 3.70
CA VAL A 29 6.19 -1.45 3.79
C VAL A 29 4.84 -0.99 3.23
N LEU A 30 4.11 -0.21 4.03
CA LEU A 30 2.89 0.46 3.57
C LEU A 30 3.18 1.93 3.27
N VAL A 31 2.94 2.36 2.04
CA VAL A 31 3.10 3.75 1.60
C VAL A 31 1.74 4.39 1.36
N LEU A 32 1.35 5.31 2.26
CA LEU A 32 0.11 6.08 2.17
C LEU A 32 0.34 7.45 1.53
N GLY A 33 -0.74 8.04 1.03
CA GLY A 33 -0.74 9.43 0.61
C GLY A 33 -1.92 9.81 -0.26
N GLY A 34 -2.19 11.11 -0.33
CA GLY A 34 -3.25 11.67 -1.17
C GLY A 34 -2.97 11.51 -2.67
N VAL A 35 -3.93 11.96 -3.49
CA VAL A 35 -3.77 12.02 -4.94
C VAL A 35 -2.58 12.91 -5.29
N ARG A 36 -1.72 12.48 -6.23
CA ARG A 36 -0.52 13.21 -6.69
C ARG A 36 0.50 13.56 -5.59
N SER A 37 0.45 12.90 -4.44
CA SER A 37 1.41 13.11 -3.34
C SER A 37 2.85 12.70 -3.66
N GLY A 38 3.06 11.83 -4.67
CA GLY A 38 4.34 11.23 -5.00
C GLY A 38 4.55 9.83 -4.40
N LYS A 39 3.52 9.25 -3.76
CA LYS A 39 3.58 7.93 -3.10
C LYS A 39 4.06 6.80 -4.00
N SER A 40 3.54 6.66 -5.23
CA SER A 40 3.97 5.62 -6.18
C SER A 40 5.45 5.78 -6.54
N ARG A 41 5.90 7.02 -6.82
CA ARG A 41 7.31 7.30 -7.11
C ARG A 41 8.22 6.98 -5.92
N HIS A 42 7.73 7.22 -4.69
CA HIS A 42 8.46 6.87 -3.48
C HIS A 42 8.56 5.34 -3.34
N ALA A 43 7.46 4.62 -3.53
CA ALA A 43 7.44 3.16 -3.51
C ALA A 43 8.35 2.53 -4.59
N GLU A 44 8.34 3.09 -5.82
CA GLU A 44 9.27 2.71 -6.89
C GLU A 44 10.74 2.87 -6.45
N ARG A 45 11.08 3.97 -5.74
CA ARG A 45 12.45 4.19 -5.21
C ARG A 45 12.83 3.20 -4.12
N LEU A 46 11.91 2.83 -3.23
CA LEU A 46 12.16 1.80 -2.21
C LEU A 46 12.51 0.46 -2.86
N MET A 47 11.85 0.13 -3.96
CA MET A 47 12.05 -1.12 -4.67
C MET A 47 13.23 -1.10 -5.66
N ALA A 48 13.78 0.07 -6.00
CA ALA A 48 14.85 0.22 -6.99
C ALA A 48 16.18 -0.50 -6.63
N ARG A 49 16.36 -0.85 -5.35
CA ARG A 49 17.52 -1.65 -4.88
C ARG A 49 17.45 -3.12 -5.30
N HIS A 50 16.27 -3.61 -5.68
CA HIS A 50 16.07 -4.98 -6.10
C HIS A 50 16.22 -5.10 -7.63
N PRO A 51 17.05 -6.03 -8.13
CA PRO A 51 17.30 -6.16 -9.57
C PRO A 51 16.07 -6.64 -10.34
N GLU A 52 15.17 -7.34 -9.68
CA GLU A 52 13.95 -7.86 -10.26
C GLU A 52 12.77 -7.63 -9.30
N VAL A 53 11.75 -6.94 -9.79
CA VAL A 53 10.53 -6.64 -9.03
C VAL A 53 9.32 -7.04 -9.85
N VAL A 54 8.33 -7.63 -9.20
CA VAL A 54 7.01 -7.81 -9.78
C VAL A 54 6.13 -6.63 -9.37
N TYR A 55 5.82 -5.78 -10.34
CA TYR A 55 4.84 -4.70 -10.17
C TYR A 55 3.44 -5.25 -10.36
N VAL A 56 2.64 -5.20 -9.29
CA VAL A 56 1.26 -5.69 -9.29
C VAL A 56 0.31 -4.51 -9.47
N ALA A 57 -0.44 -4.51 -10.56
CA ALA A 57 -1.48 -3.53 -10.87
C ALA A 57 -2.87 -4.16 -10.64
N PRO A 58 -3.49 -3.95 -9.47
CA PRO A 58 -4.73 -4.64 -9.12
C PRO A 58 -5.99 -3.94 -9.60
N GLY A 59 -5.85 -2.76 -10.18
CA GLY A 59 -6.98 -1.98 -10.68
C GLY A 59 -7.66 -2.62 -11.90
N PRO A 60 -8.84 -2.09 -12.30
CA PRO A 60 -9.49 -2.51 -13.53
C PRO A 60 -8.59 -2.21 -14.73
N VAL A 61 -8.60 -3.13 -15.70
CA VAL A 61 -7.94 -2.92 -17.00
C VAL A 61 -8.71 -1.81 -17.73
N PRO A 62 -8.03 -0.84 -18.39
CA PRO A 62 -8.72 0.20 -19.13
C PRO A 62 -9.64 -0.40 -20.21
N SER A 63 -10.93 -0.09 -20.13
CA SER A 63 -11.89 -0.39 -21.18
C SER A 63 -11.83 0.74 -22.18
N GLY A 64 -11.10 0.97 -23.06
CA GLY A 64 -11.05 2.02 -24.12
C GLY A 64 -11.87 3.32 -23.93
N ASP A 65 -12.79 3.33 -23.00
CA ASP A 65 -13.76 4.40 -22.72
C ASP A 65 -13.24 5.48 -21.74
N ASP A 66 -12.06 5.27 -21.11
CA ASP A 66 -11.45 6.23 -20.18
C ASP A 66 -10.02 6.59 -20.63
N PRO A 67 -9.87 7.59 -21.52
CA PRO A 67 -8.56 8.03 -22.00
C PRO A 67 -7.68 8.62 -20.91
N GLU A 68 -8.24 9.23 -19.87
CA GLU A 68 -7.48 9.79 -18.75
C GLU A 68 -6.85 8.67 -17.92
N TRP A 69 -7.60 7.61 -17.64
CA TRP A 69 -7.11 6.43 -16.95
C TRP A 69 -6.03 5.71 -17.74
N ALA A 70 -6.24 5.52 -19.06
CA ALA A 70 -5.25 4.93 -19.94
C ALA A 70 -3.93 5.73 -19.97
N ALA A 71 -4.01 7.06 -20.07
CA ALA A 71 -2.85 7.94 -20.04
C ALA A 71 -2.09 7.85 -18.68
N ARG A 72 -2.80 7.74 -17.57
CA ARG A 72 -2.17 7.55 -16.24
C ARG A 72 -1.42 6.23 -16.17
N ILE A 73 -2.00 5.14 -16.65
CA ILE A 73 -1.34 3.83 -16.70
C ILE A 73 -0.09 3.90 -17.57
N ALA A 74 -0.16 4.50 -18.76
CA ALA A 74 0.98 4.65 -19.66
C ALA A 74 2.14 5.43 -18.99
N LEU A 75 1.83 6.52 -18.28
CA LEU A 75 2.82 7.28 -17.51
C LEU A 75 3.46 6.47 -16.38
N HIS A 76 2.68 5.61 -15.71
CA HIS A 76 3.21 4.71 -14.69
C HIS A 76 4.09 3.62 -15.32
N GLN A 77 3.70 3.06 -16.46
CA GLN A 77 4.49 2.06 -17.17
C GLN A 77 5.82 2.61 -17.69
N ALA A 78 5.80 3.83 -18.27
CA ALA A 78 7.00 4.48 -18.82
C ALA A 78 8.11 4.78 -17.79
N ARG A 79 7.76 4.87 -16.50
CA ARG A 79 8.73 5.12 -15.41
C ARG A 79 9.36 3.85 -14.85
N ARG A 80 8.79 2.69 -15.13
CA ARG A 80 9.27 1.43 -14.55
C ARG A 80 10.55 0.99 -15.22
N PRO A 81 11.54 0.48 -14.47
CA PRO A 81 12.70 -0.16 -15.05
C PRO A 81 12.31 -1.32 -15.98
N ALA A 82 13.00 -1.49 -17.09
CA ALA A 82 12.70 -2.51 -18.10
C ALA A 82 12.80 -3.95 -17.58
N ASN A 83 13.53 -4.17 -16.47
CA ASN A 83 13.68 -5.45 -15.80
C ASN A 83 12.56 -5.74 -14.78
N TRP A 84 11.59 -4.84 -14.60
CA TRP A 84 10.42 -5.10 -13.76
C TRP A 84 9.31 -5.77 -14.57
N ARG A 85 8.77 -6.85 -14.03
CA ARG A 85 7.62 -7.54 -14.62
C ARG A 85 6.33 -6.93 -14.10
N THR A 86 5.41 -6.54 -14.96
CA THR A 86 4.05 -6.13 -14.57
C THR A 86 3.11 -7.33 -14.58
N VAL A 87 2.28 -7.44 -13.53
CA VAL A 87 1.18 -8.40 -13.41
C VAL A 87 -0.10 -7.61 -13.11
N GLU A 88 -1.08 -7.72 -13.99
CA GLU A 88 -2.41 -7.13 -13.83
C GLU A 88 -3.34 -8.19 -13.25
N THR A 89 -3.73 -8.05 -12.00
CA THR A 89 -4.57 -9.03 -11.30
C THR A 89 -5.32 -8.44 -10.12
N GLY A 90 -6.56 -8.89 -9.90
CA GLY A 90 -7.33 -8.59 -8.68
C GLY A 90 -7.12 -9.63 -7.58
N ASP A 91 -6.44 -10.74 -7.87
CA ASP A 91 -6.15 -11.78 -6.88
C ASP A 91 -4.80 -11.49 -6.20
N LEU A 92 -4.83 -10.54 -5.26
CA LEU A 92 -3.64 -10.18 -4.48
C LEU A 92 -3.21 -11.31 -3.53
N ALA A 93 -4.15 -12.03 -2.93
CA ALA A 93 -3.84 -13.08 -1.97
C ALA A 93 -2.99 -14.19 -2.62
N THR A 94 -3.41 -14.73 -3.76
CA THR A 94 -2.64 -15.74 -4.49
C THR A 94 -1.32 -15.17 -5.01
N THR A 95 -1.32 -13.91 -5.46
CA THR A 95 -0.10 -13.26 -5.99
C THR A 95 0.96 -13.13 -4.90
N VAL A 96 0.58 -12.72 -3.69
CA VAL A 96 1.49 -12.60 -2.55
C VAL A 96 1.97 -13.96 -2.08
N ARG A 97 1.08 -14.95 -1.92
CA ARG A 97 1.44 -16.32 -1.48
C ARG A 97 2.42 -17.02 -2.44
N LYS A 98 2.30 -16.76 -3.74
CA LYS A 98 3.17 -17.36 -4.77
C LYS A 98 4.42 -16.54 -5.09
N ALA A 99 4.62 -15.42 -4.40
CA ALA A 99 5.72 -14.54 -4.69
C ALA A 99 7.07 -15.18 -4.34
N SER A 100 7.97 -15.19 -5.32
CA SER A 100 9.38 -15.58 -5.16
C SER A 100 10.34 -14.40 -5.41
N ARG A 101 9.80 -13.21 -5.67
CA ARG A 101 10.51 -11.97 -5.95
C ARG A 101 9.84 -10.82 -5.21
N PRO A 102 10.57 -9.73 -4.95
CA PRO A 102 10.00 -8.53 -4.37
C PRO A 102 8.76 -8.03 -5.12
N LEU A 103 7.73 -7.60 -4.38
CA LEU A 103 6.46 -7.12 -4.92
C LEU A 103 6.28 -5.62 -4.67
N LEU A 104 5.80 -4.91 -5.69
CA LEU A 104 5.26 -3.56 -5.54
C LEU A 104 3.79 -3.57 -5.95
N ILE A 105 2.88 -3.42 -4.99
CA ILE A 105 1.42 -3.37 -5.22
C ILE A 105 1.00 -1.89 -5.33
N ASP A 106 0.55 -1.44 -6.50
CA ASP A 106 0.09 -0.06 -6.74
C ASP A 106 -1.25 -0.04 -7.48
N CYS A 107 -2.39 0.17 -6.77
CA CYS A 107 -2.51 0.45 -5.34
C CYS A 107 -3.70 -0.29 -4.70
N LEU A 108 -3.70 -0.38 -3.38
CA LEU A 108 -4.82 -1.00 -2.64
C LEU A 108 -6.14 -0.25 -2.86
N GLY A 109 -6.12 1.07 -3.10
CA GLY A 109 -7.33 1.82 -3.41
C GLY A 109 -8.02 1.33 -4.68
N THR A 110 -7.29 1.10 -5.77
CA THR A 110 -7.86 0.54 -7.01
C THR A 110 -8.28 -0.92 -6.84
N TRP A 111 -7.56 -1.68 -6.02
CA TRP A 111 -7.95 -3.03 -5.64
C TRP A 111 -9.28 -3.07 -4.90
N VAL A 112 -9.46 -2.23 -3.88
CA VAL A 112 -10.73 -2.11 -3.12
C VAL A 112 -11.88 -1.76 -4.06
N THR A 113 -11.69 -0.81 -4.99
CA THR A 113 -12.73 -0.47 -5.99
C THR A 113 -13.14 -1.71 -6.80
N ARG A 114 -12.16 -2.50 -7.25
CA ARG A 114 -12.41 -3.73 -8.00
C ARG A 114 -13.13 -4.77 -7.15
N VAL A 115 -12.65 -5.05 -5.93
CA VAL A 115 -13.28 -6.03 -5.03
C VAL A 115 -14.73 -5.65 -4.72
N LEU A 116 -15.01 -4.37 -4.41
CA LEU A 116 -16.37 -3.89 -4.17
C LEU A 116 -17.29 -4.12 -5.38
N GLY A 117 -16.77 -3.96 -6.60
CA GLY A 117 -17.50 -4.31 -7.82
C GLY A 117 -17.72 -5.82 -7.96
N ASP A 118 -16.66 -6.62 -7.79
CA ASP A 118 -16.69 -8.08 -7.96
C ASP A 118 -17.67 -8.76 -6.98
N VAL A 119 -17.76 -8.26 -5.73
CA VAL A 119 -18.69 -8.78 -4.72
C VAL A 119 -20.12 -8.23 -4.86
N GLY A 120 -20.34 -7.24 -5.72
CA GLY A 120 -21.64 -6.61 -5.96
C GLY A 120 -22.05 -5.60 -4.88
N ALA A 121 -21.06 -4.98 -4.22
CA ALA A 121 -21.32 -4.00 -3.15
C ALA A 121 -21.96 -2.71 -3.67
N TRP A 122 -21.62 -2.31 -4.90
CA TRP A 122 -22.19 -1.09 -5.51
C TRP A 122 -23.70 -1.18 -5.74
N GLU A 123 -24.19 -2.39 -6.00
CA GLU A 123 -25.62 -2.70 -6.19
C GLU A 123 -26.26 -3.29 -4.93
N ALA A 124 -25.57 -3.31 -3.79
CA ALA A 124 -26.02 -3.91 -2.54
C ALA A 124 -26.57 -5.34 -2.72
N LYS A 125 -25.89 -6.17 -3.52
CA LYS A 125 -26.30 -7.57 -3.75
C LYS A 125 -26.25 -8.37 -2.45
N GLN A 126 -27.24 -9.21 -2.20
CA GLN A 126 -27.34 -10.00 -0.98
C GLN A 126 -26.02 -10.73 -0.64
N GLY A 127 -25.53 -10.57 0.59
CA GLY A 127 -24.32 -11.21 1.13
C GLY A 127 -23.01 -10.64 0.59
N TRP A 128 -23.02 -9.43 0.04
CA TRP A 128 -21.80 -8.78 -0.44
C TRP A 128 -20.79 -8.49 0.69
N GLU A 129 -21.29 -8.18 1.88
CA GLU A 129 -20.44 -7.90 3.05
C GLU A 129 -19.57 -9.11 3.41
N LEU A 130 -20.20 -10.31 3.48
CA LEU A 130 -19.48 -11.54 3.80
C LEU A 130 -18.39 -11.84 2.75
N ARG A 131 -18.74 -11.71 1.46
CA ARG A 131 -17.76 -11.92 0.38
C ARG A 131 -16.63 -10.87 0.40
N LEU A 132 -16.94 -9.64 0.80
CA LEU A 132 -15.92 -8.60 0.99
C LEU A 132 -14.96 -8.98 2.11
N ASP A 133 -15.51 -9.36 3.27
CA ASP A 133 -14.70 -9.78 4.42
C ASP A 133 -13.80 -10.96 4.07
N GLU A 134 -14.32 -11.99 3.40
CA GLU A 134 -13.53 -13.13 2.93
C GLU A 134 -12.34 -12.68 2.05
N ARG A 135 -12.58 -11.81 1.08
CA ARG A 135 -11.52 -11.29 0.19
C ARG A 135 -10.47 -10.46 0.93
N MET A 136 -10.90 -9.66 1.92
CA MET A 136 -9.99 -8.86 2.75
C MET A 136 -9.14 -9.75 3.65
N GLU A 137 -9.74 -10.75 4.33
CA GLU A 137 -9.01 -11.68 5.18
C GLU A 137 -7.99 -12.50 4.38
N GLU A 138 -8.37 -13.03 3.21
CA GLU A 138 -7.44 -13.77 2.34
C GLU A 138 -6.19 -12.95 1.98
N PHE A 139 -6.37 -11.67 1.68
CA PHE A 139 -5.24 -10.77 1.39
C PHE A 139 -4.41 -10.47 2.64
N LEU A 140 -5.05 -10.17 3.78
CA LEU A 140 -4.37 -9.85 5.04
C LEU A 140 -3.56 -11.04 5.57
N ASP A 141 -4.09 -12.26 5.43
CA ASP A 141 -3.35 -13.47 5.76
C ASP A 141 -2.12 -13.65 4.86
N ALA A 142 -2.29 -13.44 3.55
CA ALA A 142 -1.17 -13.49 2.63
C ALA A 142 -0.12 -12.40 2.90
N TRP A 143 -0.56 -11.18 3.23
CA TRP A 143 0.30 -10.06 3.61
C TRP A 143 1.09 -10.38 4.89
N ARG A 144 0.42 -10.92 5.93
CA ARG A 144 1.06 -11.30 7.19
C ARG A 144 2.16 -12.32 6.96
N ASP A 145 1.87 -13.34 6.16
CA ASP A 145 2.73 -14.52 5.96
C ASP A 145 3.74 -14.32 4.82
N ALA A 146 3.83 -13.12 4.26
CA ALA A 146 4.75 -12.81 3.18
C ALA A 146 6.22 -12.93 3.60
N HIS A 147 7.02 -13.63 2.79
CA HIS A 147 8.45 -13.87 3.03
C HIS A 147 9.38 -13.11 2.08
N VAL A 148 8.83 -12.39 1.11
CA VAL A 148 9.57 -11.54 0.17
C VAL A 148 9.33 -10.07 0.49
N PRO A 149 10.25 -9.17 0.14
CA PRO A 149 10.01 -7.73 0.30
C PRO A 149 8.75 -7.29 -0.46
N ILE A 150 7.83 -6.62 0.24
CA ILE A 150 6.59 -6.10 -0.35
C ILE A 150 6.44 -4.62 0.02
N VAL A 151 6.23 -3.79 -0.98
CA VAL A 151 5.75 -2.42 -0.81
C VAL A 151 4.32 -2.33 -1.33
N ALA A 152 3.38 -1.98 -0.47
CA ALA A 152 2.00 -1.69 -0.88
C ALA A 152 1.75 -0.19 -0.86
N VAL A 153 1.22 0.33 -1.96
CA VAL A 153 0.80 1.73 -2.09
C VAL A 153 -0.69 1.82 -1.84
N THR A 154 -1.10 2.82 -1.07
CA THR A 154 -2.51 3.08 -0.80
C THR A 154 -2.83 4.56 -0.74
N ASN A 155 -4.11 4.91 -0.89
CA ASN A 155 -4.58 6.27 -0.70
C ASN A 155 -5.01 6.49 0.76
N GLU A 156 -4.60 7.63 1.34
CA GLU A 156 -5.25 8.16 2.52
C GLU A 156 -6.50 8.97 2.08
N VAL A 157 -7.68 8.52 2.50
CA VAL A 157 -8.97 9.08 2.10
C VAL A 157 -9.82 9.58 3.27
N GLY A 158 -9.35 9.35 4.50
CA GLY A 158 -10.06 9.68 5.73
C GLY A 158 -9.98 11.14 6.17
N MET A 159 -8.98 11.90 5.71
CA MET A 159 -8.70 13.26 6.16
C MET A 159 -9.61 14.34 5.54
N GLY A 160 -10.49 13.96 4.61
CA GLY A 160 -11.38 14.88 3.93
C GLY A 160 -12.79 14.93 4.54
N VAL A 161 -13.65 15.78 3.94
CA VAL A 161 -15.08 15.84 4.26
C VAL A 161 -15.75 14.50 3.89
N VAL A 162 -16.78 14.15 4.66
CA VAL A 162 -17.57 12.93 4.38
C VAL A 162 -18.16 12.99 2.98
N PRO A 163 -17.93 11.98 2.12
CA PRO A 163 -18.44 11.96 0.75
C PRO A 163 -19.97 12.05 0.70
N ALA A 164 -20.49 12.83 -0.23
CA ALA A 164 -21.93 12.99 -0.42
C ALA A 164 -22.62 11.70 -0.89
N THR A 165 -21.94 10.88 -1.70
CA THR A 165 -22.49 9.62 -2.22
C THR A 165 -22.30 8.45 -1.27
N ALA A 166 -23.26 7.50 -1.27
CA ALA A 166 -23.15 6.28 -0.48
C ALA A 166 -21.92 5.43 -0.90
N SER A 167 -21.66 5.31 -2.20
CA SER A 167 -20.49 4.60 -2.73
C SER A 167 -19.16 5.23 -2.29
N GLY A 168 -19.09 6.56 -2.27
CA GLY A 168 -17.90 7.26 -1.76
C GLY A 168 -17.66 7.02 -0.28
N ARG A 169 -18.72 6.99 0.55
CA ARG A 169 -18.61 6.66 1.97
C ARG A 169 -18.17 5.22 2.19
N LEU A 170 -18.81 4.28 1.47
CA LEU A 170 -18.44 2.86 1.53
C LEU A 170 -16.98 2.65 1.16
N PHE A 171 -16.54 3.20 0.04
CA PHE A 171 -15.14 3.11 -0.40
C PHE A 171 -14.17 3.66 0.65
N ARG A 172 -14.46 4.86 1.20
CA ARG A 172 -13.63 5.49 2.22
C ARG A 172 -13.52 4.62 3.47
N ASP A 173 -14.65 4.08 3.93
CA ASP A 173 -14.71 3.32 5.17
C ASP A 173 -13.98 1.96 5.00
N VAL A 174 -14.20 1.26 3.88
CA VAL A 174 -13.52 -0.01 3.57
C VAL A 174 -12.01 0.19 3.38
N LEU A 175 -11.60 1.22 2.62
CA LEU A 175 -10.18 1.46 2.41
C LEU A 175 -9.47 1.91 3.69
N GLY A 176 -10.14 2.73 4.52
CA GLY A 176 -9.60 3.15 5.82
C GLY A 176 -9.39 1.95 6.76
N ALA A 177 -10.38 1.07 6.87
CA ALA A 177 -10.28 -0.16 7.66
C ALA A 177 -9.18 -1.10 7.15
N LEU A 178 -9.06 -1.27 5.83
CA LEU A 178 -7.99 -2.05 5.24
C LEU A 178 -6.61 -1.44 5.54
N ASN A 179 -6.47 -0.12 5.39
CA ASN A 179 -5.21 0.58 5.66
C ASN A 179 -4.74 0.37 7.10
N ASP A 180 -5.65 0.47 8.08
CA ASP A 180 -5.31 0.21 9.50
C ASP A 180 -4.83 -1.23 9.70
N ARG A 181 -5.52 -2.22 9.13
CA ARG A 181 -5.19 -3.63 9.28
C ARG A 181 -3.87 -4.01 8.59
N VAL A 182 -3.60 -3.46 7.41
CA VAL A 182 -2.32 -3.65 6.69
C VAL A 182 -1.18 -2.96 7.45
N ALA A 183 -1.41 -1.73 7.95
CA ALA A 183 -0.43 -0.99 8.74
C ALA A 183 -0.06 -1.72 10.04
N ALA A 184 -1.03 -2.37 10.71
CA ALA A 184 -0.80 -3.14 11.93
C ALA A 184 0.18 -4.31 11.76
N GLN A 185 0.36 -4.79 10.53
CA GLN A 185 1.19 -5.93 10.17
C GLN A 185 2.42 -5.53 9.32
N ALA A 186 2.57 -4.24 9.04
CA ALA A 186 3.70 -3.70 8.28
C ALA A 186 4.91 -3.45 9.20
N ASP A 187 6.12 -3.68 8.69
CA ASP A 187 7.36 -3.34 9.38
C ASP A 187 7.61 -1.82 9.37
N SER A 188 7.10 -1.13 8.33
CA SER A 188 7.22 0.32 8.18
C SER A 188 5.96 0.90 7.54
N VAL A 189 5.49 2.03 8.07
CA VAL A 189 4.36 2.78 7.54
C VAL A 189 4.80 4.20 7.23
N GLN A 190 4.62 4.63 5.98
CA GLN A 190 5.14 5.88 5.46
C GLN A 190 4.05 6.71 4.81
N LEU A 191 3.84 7.94 5.29
CA LEU A 191 2.90 8.88 4.70
C LEU A 191 3.64 9.86 3.78
N VAL A 192 3.20 9.96 2.53
CA VAL A 192 3.79 10.87 1.54
C VAL A 192 2.86 12.07 1.30
N VAL A 193 3.37 13.25 1.59
CA VAL A 193 2.68 14.52 1.38
C VAL A 193 3.60 15.47 0.60
N ALA A 194 3.13 15.99 -0.53
CA ALA A 194 3.88 16.91 -1.39
C ALA A 194 5.33 16.44 -1.70
N GLY A 195 5.51 15.14 -1.96
CA GLY A 195 6.81 14.52 -2.23
C GLY A 195 7.70 14.33 -0.99
N ARG A 196 7.22 14.68 0.20
CA ARG A 196 7.92 14.48 1.47
C ARG A 196 7.43 13.22 2.15
N VAL A 197 8.32 12.50 2.82
CA VAL A 197 8.02 11.24 3.51
C VAL A 197 8.02 11.47 5.01
N LEU A 198 6.93 11.05 5.65
CA LEU A 198 6.79 10.98 7.10
C LEU A 198 6.74 9.51 7.49
N HIS A 199 7.67 9.06 8.32
CA HIS A 199 7.59 7.74 8.91
C HIS A 199 6.62 7.80 10.09
N LEU A 200 5.56 7.00 10.02
CA LEU A 200 4.59 6.87 11.09
C LEU A 200 5.16 5.91 12.14
N GLY A 201 5.16 6.34 13.39
CA GLY A 201 5.75 5.61 14.50
C GLY A 201 4.84 4.51 15.04
N GLU A 202 4.83 4.35 16.37
CA GLU A 202 4.04 3.34 17.06
C GLU A 202 2.54 3.54 16.82
N ARG A 203 1.82 2.40 16.76
CA ARG A 203 0.37 2.40 16.65
C ARG A 203 -0.26 3.04 17.88
N ALA A 204 -1.23 3.95 17.68
CA ALA A 204 -2.04 4.44 18.79
C ALA A 204 -2.76 3.26 19.46
N LEU A 205 -2.65 3.17 20.78
CA LEU A 205 -3.47 2.24 21.55
C LEU A 205 -4.90 2.81 21.57
N LEU A 206 -5.83 2.12 20.94
CA LEU A 206 -7.25 2.44 20.95
C LEU A 206 -7.95 1.69 22.09
#